data_dd4a16aee10d8398674a2629172f79a0
#
_entry.id   dd4a16aee10d8398674a2629172f79a0
#
_cell.length_a   1.000
_cell.length_b   1.000
_cell.length_c   1.000
_cell.angle_alpha   90.00
_cell.angle_beta   90.00
_cell.angle_gamma   90.00
#
_symmetry.space_group_name_H-M   'P 1'
#
loop_
_entity.id
_entity.type
_entity.pdbx_description
1 polymer ?
#
loop_
_entity_poly.entity_id
_entity_poly.type
_entity_poly.pdbx_seq_one_letter_code
_entity_poly.pdbx_strand_id
1 'polypeptide(L)'
;MPGRRISLSRTVDAPPHRIFDLLADPANHPLLDGSGSVRASRSTGPRRLELGSRFGMDMRIGLPYKILNTVVEFEPDRLIAWRHFSGHRWRWQLRDLGDDRTEVTETFDWSTARSPRAIELLGFPARNRKGIEATLRRLEQLLARQGQS
;
A
#
# COMPACT_ATOMS: atom_id res chain seq x y z
N MET A 1 -14.33 19.37 5.75
CA MET A 1 -13.32 18.84 6.68
C MET A 1 -12.33 18.05 5.89
N PRO A 2 -11.08 18.37 6.03
CA PRO A 2 -10.14 17.43 5.48
C PRO A 2 -10.46 16.12 6.15
N GLY A 3 -10.91 15.19 5.37
CA GLY A 3 -11.24 13.91 5.87
C GLY A 3 -10.03 13.27 6.54
N ARG A 4 -10.27 12.18 7.18
CA ARG A 4 -9.20 11.41 7.82
C ARG A 4 -8.48 10.58 6.78
N ARG A 5 -7.85 11.28 5.83
CA ARG A 5 -7.11 10.69 4.71
C ARG A 5 -5.84 11.48 4.43
N ILE A 6 -4.79 10.76 4.07
CA ILE A 6 -3.56 11.34 3.56
C ILE A 6 -3.26 10.65 2.25
N SER A 7 -3.11 11.42 1.17
CA SER A 7 -2.79 10.90 -0.15
C SER A 7 -1.53 11.57 -0.68
N LEU A 8 -0.62 10.79 -1.22
CA LEU A 8 0.57 11.27 -1.91
C LEU A 8 0.65 10.59 -3.26
N SER A 9 1.13 11.33 -4.26
CA SER A 9 1.24 10.82 -5.62
C SER A 9 2.65 10.96 -6.15
N ARG A 10 3.02 10.07 -7.09
CA ARG A 10 4.29 10.10 -7.77
C ARG A 10 4.12 9.56 -9.19
N THR A 11 4.73 10.22 -10.17
CA THR A 11 4.76 9.71 -11.53
C THR A 11 5.92 8.73 -11.68
N VAL A 12 5.63 7.57 -12.22
CA VAL A 12 6.58 6.46 -12.35
C VAL A 12 6.68 6.04 -13.81
N ASP A 13 7.89 5.76 -14.29
CA ASP A 13 8.15 5.34 -15.66
C ASP A 13 7.91 3.83 -15.82
N ALA A 14 6.67 3.44 -15.76
CA ALA A 14 6.22 2.06 -15.97
C ALA A 14 4.74 2.06 -16.30
N PRO A 15 4.26 1.09 -17.10
CA PRO A 15 2.83 0.98 -17.38
C PRO A 15 2.07 0.47 -16.16
N PRO A 16 0.76 0.79 -16.05
CA PRO A 16 -0.02 0.44 -14.87
C PRO A 16 0.00 -1.04 -14.51
N HIS A 17 -0.01 -1.93 -15.51
CA HIS A 17 -0.06 -3.38 -15.24
C HIS A 17 1.18 -3.87 -14.49
N ARG A 18 2.37 -3.32 -14.78
CA ARG A 18 3.59 -3.70 -14.07
C ARG A 18 3.55 -3.29 -12.60
N ILE A 19 3.04 -2.08 -12.36
CA ILE A 19 2.91 -1.56 -11.00
C ILE A 19 1.87 -2.38 -10.25
N PHE A 20 0.73 -2.63 -10.88
CA PHE A 20 -0.36 -3.38 -10.26
C PHE A 20 0.06 -4.81 -9.90
N ASP A 21 0.84 -5.46 -10.76
CA ASP A 21 1.35 -6.80 -10.50
C ASP A 21 2.22 -6.85 -9.24
N LEU A 22 3.02 -5.80 -9.00
CA LEU A 22 3.79 -5.70 -7.75
C LEU A 22 2.88 -5.56 -6.54
N LEU A 23 1.87 -4.69 -6.64
CA LEU A 23 0.96 -4.42 -5.52
C LEU A 23 0.05 -5.60 -5.20
N ALA A 24 -0.37 -6.33 -6.23
CA ALA A 24 -1.28 -7.44 -6.09
C ALA A 24 -0.62 -8.72 -5.56
N ASP A 25 0.69 -8.75 -5.42
CA ASP A 25 1.41 -9.86 -4.81
C ASP A 25 1.89 -9.45 -3.43
N PRO A 26 1.31 -9.99 -2.34
CA PRO A 26 1.68 -9.59 -0.98
C PRO A 26 3.13 -9.90 -0.63
N ALA A 27 3.78 -10.82 -1.34
CA ALA A 27 5.20 -11.11 -1.12
C ALA A 27 6.09 -9.90 -1.42
N ASN A 28 5.61 -8.96 -2.24
CA ASN A 28 6.35 -7.74 -2.57
C ASN A 28 6.17 -6.63 -1.54
N HIS A 29 5.19 -6.72 -0.65
CA HIS A 29 4.89 -5.64 0.28
C HIS A 29 6.06 -5.30 1.20
N PRO A 30 6.79 -6.27 1.77
CA PRO A 30 7.98 -5.93 2.55
C PRO A 30 9.06 -5.21 1.75
N LEU A 31 9.16 -5.48 0.45
CA LEU A 31 10.12 -4.82 -0.43
C LEU A 31 9.71 -3.39 -0.75
N LEU A 32 8.41 -3.13 -0.86
CA LEU A 32 7.86 -1.82 -1.19
C LEU A 32 7.81 -0.90 0.02
N ASP A 33 7.54 -1.44 1.21
CA ASP A 33 7.30 -0.62 2.39
C ASP A 33 8.52 0.17 2.81
N GLY A 34 8.41 1.49 2.70
CA GLY A 34 9.47 2.40 3.11
C GLY A 34 9.41 2.79 4.57
N SER A 35 8.35 2.42 5.31
CA SER A 35 8.21 2.76 6.71
C SER A 35 9.05 1.86 7.63
N GLY A 36 9.46 0.71 7.13
CA GLY A 36 10.15 -0.31 7.93
C GLY A 36 9.23 -1.13 8.81
N SER A 37 7.93 -0.88 8.76
CA SER A 37 6.95 -1.59 9.59
C SER A 37 6.58 -2.97 9.06
N VAL A 38 6.52 -3.12 7.73
CA VAL A 38 6.17 -4.39 7.10
C VAL A 38 7.43 -5.24 6.95
N ARG A 39 7.47 -6.39 7.59
CA ARG A 39 8.66 -7.24 7.65
C ARG A 39 8.59 -8.47 6.77
N ALA A 40 7.43 -9.14 6.73
CA ALA A 40 7.29 -10.36 5.95
C ALA A 40 5.84 -10.60 5.60
N SER A 41 5.62 -11.24 4.45
CA SER A 41 4.30 -11.72 4.06
C SER A 41 4.06 -13.10 4.67
N ARG A 42 2.85 -13.31 5.16
CA ARG A 42 2.42 -14.60 5.69
C ARG A 42 1.40 -15.26 4.78
N SER A 43 1.31 -14.83 3.56
CA SER A 43 0.36 -15.41 2.62
C SER A 43 0.82 -16.81 2.19
N THR A 44 -0.05 -17.78 2.33
CA THR A 44 0.17 -19.17 1.87
C THR A 44 -0.73 -19.55 0.70
N GLY A 45 -1.64 -18.64 0.32
CA GLY A 45 -2.59 -18.87 -0.76
C GLY A 45 -2.08 -18.42 -2.12
N PRO A 46 -2.99 -18.27 -3.10
CA PRO A 46 -2.66 -17.73 -4.41
C PRO A 46 -1.92 -16.41 -4.22
N ARG A 47 -0.91 -16.22 -5.02
CA ARG A 47 -0.02 -15.07 -4.82
C ARG A 47 -0.61 -13.75 -5.24
N ARG A 48 -1.58 -13.79 -6.15
CA ARG A 48 -2.21 -12.58 -6.65
C ARG A 48 -3.46 -12.26 -5.85
N LEU A 49 -3.50 -11.05 -5.30
CA LEU A 49 -4.66 -10.57 -4.55
C LEU A 49 -5.81 -10.24 -5.51
N GLU A 50 -7.02 -10.45 -5.03
CA GLU A 50 -8.25 -10.07 -5.71
C GLU A 50 -9.27 -9.64 -4.66
N LEU A 51 -10.43 -9.19 -5.09
CA LEU A 51 -11.46 -8.71 -4.15
C LEU A 51 -11.81 -9.81 -3.15
N GLY A 52 -11.79 -9.46 -1.86
CA GLY A 52 -12.07 -10.41 -0.78
C GLY A 52 -10.87 -11.22 -0.31
N SER A 53 -9.74 -11.16 -1.00
CA SER A 53 -8.53 -11.85 -0.55
C SER A 53 -8.12 -11.37 0.83
N ARG A 54 -7.69 -12.31 1.68
CA ARG A 54 -7.13 -12.01 2.99
C ARG A 54 -5.66 -12.36 2.97
N PHE A 55 -4.84 -11.50 3.58
CA PHE A 55 -3.41 -11.76 3.66
C PHE A 55 -2.87 -11.23 4.98
N GLY A 56 -1.94 -11.99 5.55
CA GLY A 56 -1.28 -11.62 6.80
C GLY A 56 0.08 -11.02 6.53
N MET A 57 0.50 -10.12 7.42
CA MET A 57 1.83 -9.51 7.39
C MET A 57 2.46 -9.53 8.76
N ASP A 58 3.76 -9.79 8.80
CA ASP A 58 4.55 -9.55 10.01
C ASP A 58 4.92 -8.07 10.00
N MET A 59 4.58 -7.39 11.08
CA MET A 59 4.81 -5.96 11.25
C MET A 59 5.74 -5.73 12.43
N ARG A 60 6.39 -4.57 12.44
CA ARG A 60 7.17 -4.15 13.59
C ARG A 60 7.08 -2.65 13.78
N ILE A 61 6.60 -2.24 14.97
CA ILE A 61 6.62 -0.86 15.43
C ILE A 61 7.08 -0.94 16.89
N GLY A 62 8.41 -0.90 17.09
CA GLY A 62 8.98 -1.18 18.40
C GLY A 62 8.94 -2.66 18.72
N LEU A 63 7.74 -3.24 18.89
CA LEU A 63 7.53 -4.66 19.10
C LEU A 63 6.99 -5.32 17.83
N PRO A 64 7.36 -6.59 17.58
CA PRO A 64 6.79 -7.31 16.45
C PRO A 64 5.32 -7.64 16.70
N TYR A 65 4.49 -7.57 15.64
CA TYR A 65 3.10 -7.98 15.71
C TYR A 65 2.63 -8.45 14.34
N LYS A 66 1.48 -9.10 14.31
CA LYS A 66 0.91 -9.65 13.08
C LYS A 66 -0.40 -8.95 12.78
N ILE A 67 -0.67 -8.71 11.50
CA ILE A 67 -1.92 -8.13 11.06
C ILE A 67 -2.54 -8.99 9.97
N LEU A 68 -3.87 -8.90 9.87
CA LEU A 68 -4.64 -9.48 8.77
C LEU A 68 -5.29 -8.35 8.00
N ASN A 69 -5.09 -8.35 6.70
CA ASN A 69 -5.69 -7.40 5.77
C ASN A 69 -6.67 -8.11 4.86
N THR A 70 -7.73 -7.40 4.45
CA THR A 70 -8.71 -7.90 3.49
C THR A 70 -8.82 -6.91 2.34
N VAL A 71 -8.73 -7.40 1.11
CA VAL A 71 -8.90 -6.56 -0.07
C VAL A 71 -10.37 -6.17 -0.20
N VAL A 72 -10.66 -4.87 -0.15
CA VAL A 72 -12.03 -4.34 -0.13
C VAL A 72 -12.38 -3.53 -1.38
N GLU A 73 -11.39 -3.09 -2.16
CA GLU A 73 -11.59 -2.46 -3.45
C GLU A 73 -10.59 -3.07 -4.44
N PHE A 74 -11.06 -3.35 -5.65
CA PHE A 74 -10.21 -4.00 -6.64
C PHE A 74 -10.72 -3.72 -8.05
N GLU A 75 -9.88 -3.07 -8.85
CA GLU A 75 -10.07 -2.90 -10.30
C GLU A 75 -8.72 -3.17 -10.96
N PRO A 76 -8.61 -4.22 -11.79
CA PRO A 76 -7.30 -4.58 -12.38
C PRO A 76 -6.60 -3.39 -13.03
N ASP A 77 -5.33 -3.23 -12.71
CA ASP A 77 -4.43 -2.20 -13.23
C ASP A 77 -4.80 -0.75 -12.87
N ARG A 78 -5.79 -0.54 -11.98
CA ARG A 78 -6.27 0.80 -11.64
C ARG A 78 -6.40 1.06 -10.16
N LEU A 79 -6.87 0.06 -9.39
CA LEU A 79 -7.25 0.29 -8.01
C LEU A 79 -7.11 -0.98 -7.20
N ILE A 80 -6.44 -0.89 -6.06
CA ILE A 80 -6.47 -1.92 -5.03
C ILE A 80 -6.43 -1.26 -3.66
N ALA A 81 -7.29 -1.70 -2.76
CA ALA A 81 -7.31 -1.22 -1.39
C ALA A 81 -7.56 -2.39 -0.45
N TRP A 82 -6.87 -2.37 0.68
CA TRP A 82 -7.12 -3.36 1.72
C TRP A 82 -7.41 -2.69 3.04
N ARG A 83 -8.21 -3.36 3.84
CA ARG A 83 -8.61 -2.92 5.17
C ARG A 83 -7.89 -3.72 6.24
N HIS A 84 -7.31 -3.01 7.18
CA HIS A 84 -6.73 -3.59 8.38
C HIS A 84 -7.87 -4.05 9.32
N PHE A 85 -7.60 -5.01 10.18
CA PHE A 85 -8.63 -5.50 11.12
C PHE A 85 -9.19 -4.39 12.02
N SER A 86 -8.44 -3.33 12.28
CA SER A 86 -8.90 -2.19 13.08
C SER A 86 -9.74 -1.19 12.27
N GLY A 87 -9.92 -1.41 10.99
CA GLY A 87 -10.85 -0.69 10.14
C GLY A 87 -10.26 0.35 9.20
N HIS A 88 -9.02 0.80 9.43
CA HIS A 88 -8.40 1.74 8.50
C HIS A 88 -8.02 1.05 7.20
N ARG A 89 -7.86 1.84 6.13
CA ARG A 89 -7.58 1.33 4.79
C ARG A 89 -6.32 1.91 4.21
N TRP A 90 -5.65 1.10 3.40
CA TRP A 90 -4.57 1.50 2.51
C TRP A 90 -5.07 1.36 1.10
N ARG A 91 -4.94 2.41 0.29
CA ARG A 91 -5.51 2.46 -1.05
C ARG A 91 -4.47 2.88 -2.06
N TRP A 92 -4.40 2.15 -3.15
CA TRP A 92 -3.51 2.43 -4.27
C TRP A 92 -4.34 2.69 -5.51
N GLN A 93 -4.11 3.84 -6.14
CA GLN A 93 -4.78 4.22 -7.37
C GLN A 93 -3.74 4.47 -8.44
N LEU A 94 -3.97 3.94 -9.64
CA LEU A 94 -3.07 4.07 -10.78
C LEU A 94 -3.81 4.77 -11.89
N ARG A 95 -3.21 5.85 -12.41
CA ARG A 95 -3.74 6.58 -13.55
C ARG A 95 -2.74 6.49 -14.69
N ASP A 96 -3.15 5.88 -15.79
CA ASP A 96 -2.33 5.74 -16.98
C ASP A 96 -2.14 7.11 -17.64
N LEU A 97 -0.89 7.55 -17.77
CA LEU A 97 -0.55 8.82 -18.41
C LEU A 97 -0.17 8.66 -19.88
N GLY A 98 -0.11 7.41 -20.37
CA GLY A 98 0.42 7.12 -21.71
C GLY A 98 1.94 7.02 -21.70
N ASP A 99 2.50 6.47 -22.77
CA ASP A 99 3.96 6.33 -22.97
C ASP A 99 4.65 5.55 -21.84
N ASP A 100 3.97 4.51 -21.32
CA ASP A 100 4.45 3.68 -20.22
C ASP A 100 4.78 4.50 -18.97
N ARG A 101 3.93 5.47 -18.66
CA ARG A 101 4.03 6.29 -17.47
C ARG A 101 2.72 6.22 -16.69
N THR A 102 2.83 6.20 -15.39
CA THR A 102 1.67 6.07 -14.50
C THR A 102 1.80 7.04 -13.34
N GLU A 103 0.70 7.73 -13.02
CA GLU A 103 0.60 8.44 -11.75
C GLU A 103 0.10 7.46 -10.69
N VAL A 104 0.91 7.24 -9.68
CA VAL A 104 0.60 6.34 -8.57
C VAL A 104 0.23 7.17 -7.36
N THR A 105 -0.94 6.91 -6.79
CA THR A 105 -1.39 7.57 -5.56
C THR A 105 -1.60 6.52 -4.48
N GLU A 106 -0.94 6.70 -3.35
CA GLU A 106 -1.18 5.88 -2.16
C GLU A 106 -1.90 6.72 -1.12
N THR A 107 -2.94 6.16 -0.52
CA THR A 107 -3.78 6.83 0.48
C THR A 107 -3.84 6.00 1.76
N PHE A 108 -3.61 6.65 2.89
CA PHE A 108 -3.94 6.11 4.20
C PHE A 108 -5.26 6.76 4.64
N ASP A 109 -6.29 5.94 4.82
CA ASP A 109 -7.64 6.38 5.17
C ASP A 109 -8.02 5.77 6.52
N TRP A 110 -8.12 6.61 7.55
CA TRP A 110 -8.50 6.15 8.88
C TRP A 110 -9.92 6.58 9.26
N SER A 111 -10.68 7.11 8.30
CA SER A 111 -12.06 7.50 8.54
C SER A 111 -12.95 6.32 8.91
N THR A 112 -12.60 5.13 8.45
CA THR A 112 -13.34 3.89 8.71
C THR A 112 -12.78 3.09 9.88
N ALA A 113 -11.76 3.59 10.56
CA ALA A 113 -11.17 2.92 11.70
C ALA A 113 -12.15 2.90 12.88
N ARG A 114 -12.04 1.88 13.74
CA ARG A 114 -12.86 1.78 14.93
C ARG A 114 -12.66 2.94 15.88
N SER A 115 -11.42 3.43 15.97
CA SER A 115 -11.08 4.59 16.80
C SER A 115 -10.18 5.55 16.05
N PRO A 116 -10.76 6.41 15.19
CA PRO A 116 -9.96 7.37 14.43
C PRO A 116 -9.17 8.32 15.33
N ARG A 117 -9.76 8.71 16.46
CA ARG A 117 -9.09 9.61 17.41
C ARG A 117 -7.86 8.98 18.03
N ALA A 118 -7.89 7.68 18.33
CA ALA A 118 -6.73 6.99 18.88
C ALA A 118 -5.58 6.99 17.87
N ILE A 119 -5.87 6.78 16.59
CA ILE A 119 -4.88 6.82 15.52
C ILE A 119 -4.24 8.21 15.45
N GLU A 120 -5.06 9.26 15.54
CA GLU A 120 -4.58 10.64 15.52
C GLU A 120 -3.71 10.97 16.73
N LEU A 121 -4.17 10.58 17.93
CA LEU A 121 -3.44 10.84 19.17
C LEU A 121 -2.09 10.13 19.23
N LEU A 122 -1.99 8.96 18.63
CA LEU A 122 -0.75 8.19 18.58
C LEU A 122 0.22 8.66 17.48
N GLY A 123 -0.18 9.66 16.71
CA GLY A 123 0.69 10.24 15.68
C GLY A 123 0.83 9.43 14.41
N PHE A 124 -0.02 8.44 14.18
CA PHE A 124 0.05 7.60 13.00
C PHE A 124 -0.11 8.36 11.67
N PRO A 125 -0.99 9.38 11.55
CA PRO A 125 -1.10 10.08 10.27
C PRO A 125 0.21 10.69 9.79
N ALA A 126 0.94 11.41 10.66
CA ALA A 126 2.21 12.01 10.29
C ALA A 126 3.27 10.94 9.98
N ARG A 127 3.32 9.90 10.78
CA ARG A 127 4.24 8.78 10.57
C ARG A 127 3.96 8.07 9.25
N ASN A 128 2.69 7.81 8.96
CA ASN A 128 2.30 7.13 7.74
C ASN A 128 2.52 7.98 6.50
N ARG A 129 2.40 9.30 6.62
CA ARG A 129 2.74 10.21 5.53
C ARG A 129 4.20 10.03 5.09
N LYS A 130 5.12 9.98 6.05
CA LYS A 130 6.54 9.72 5.76
C LYS A 130 6.75 8.34 5.16
N GLY A 131 6.02 7.35 5.68
CA GLY A 131 6.07 5.99 5.15
C GLY A 131 5.62 5.91 3.70
N ILE A 132 4.55 6.62 3.34
CA ILE A 132 4.06 6.68 1.97
C ILE A 132 5.11 7.31 1.05
N GLU A 133 5.71 8.41 1.45
CA GLU A 133 6.77 9.06 0.66
C GLU A 133 7.91 8.08 0.36
N ALA A 134 8.38 7.37 1.38
CA ALA A 134 9.46 6.41 1.23
C ALA A 134 9.04 5.21 0.37
N THR A 135 7.80 4.75 0.52
CA THR A 135 7.26 3.63 -0.24
C THR A 135 7.17 3.96 -1.73
N LEU A 136 6.67 5.15 -2.06
CA LEU A 136 6.58 5.59 -3.47
C LEU A 136 7.96 5.68 -4.12
N ARG A 137 8.97 6.15 -3.38
CA ARG A 137 10.34 6.17 -3.90
C ARG A 137 10.88 4.76 -4.12
N ARG A 138 10.62 3.85 -3.21
CA ARG A 138 11.04 2.45 -3.36
C ARG A 138 10.37 1.78 -4.55
N LEU A 139 9.09 2.03 -4.75
CA LEU A 139 8.38 1.53 -5.91
C LEU A 139 9.07 1.95 -7.21
N GLU A 140 9.38 3.25 -7.33
CA GLU A 140 10.08 3.77 -8.49
C GLU A 140 11.43 3.09 -8.70
N GLN A 141 12.20 2.90 -7.61
CA GLN A 141 13.51 2.26 -7.67
C GLN A 141 13.41 0.79 -8.10
N LEU A 142 12.43 0.05 -7.58
CA LEU A 142 12.22 -1.34 -7.95
C LEU A 142 11.88 -1.48 -9.43
N LEU A 143 11.02 -0.62 -9.94
CA LEU A 143 10.63 -0.64 -11.35
C LEU A 143 11.79 -0.27 -12.25
N ALA A 144 12.63 0.67 -11.85
CA ALA A 144 13.82 1.05 -12.61
C ALA A 144 14.79 -0.12 -12.72
N ARG A 145 14.99 -0.88 -11.63
CA ARG A 145 15.85 -2.07 -11.66
C ARG A 145 15.30 -3.14 -12.57
N GLN A 146 13.99 -3.38 -12.54
CA GLN A 146 13.36 -4.37 -13.41
C GLN A 146 13.46 -3.99 -14.88
N GLY A 147 13.40 -2.71 -15.19
CA GLY A 147 13.53 -2.21 -16.54
C GLY A 147 14.94 -2.33 -17.12
N GLN A 148 15.94 -2.55 -16.28
CA GLN A 148 17.35 -2.68 -16.67
C GLN A 148 17.79 -4.13 -16.92
N SER A 149 16.94 -5.09 -16.62
CA SER A 149 17.27 -6.50 -16.76
C SER A 149 17.04 -7.05 -18.18
#